data_391ab9b0d59fbde2034993cacf83d19b
#
_entry.id   391ab9b0d59fbde2034993cacf83d19b
#
_cell.length_a   1.000
_cell.length_b   1.000
_cell.length_c   1.000
_cell.angle_alpha   90.00
_cell.angle_beta   90.00
_cell.angle_gamma   90.00
#
_symmetry.space_group_name_H-M   'P 1'
#
loop_
_entity.id
_entity.type
_entity.pdbx_description
1 polymer ?
#
loop_
_entity_poly.entity_id
_entity_poly.type
_entity_poly.pdbx_seq_one_letter_code
_entity_poly.pdbx_strand_id
1 'polypeptide(L)'
;MKKILLTLLFVPTILFAHPDTEKPYWYPATYIYGFVEGCWKTVEENQSLAKSMWPDDIRAVCGCAIDAVRHAMPFHEAENPDAEIRAKFDFVTAGVLPQCIMEVEAGIMLRNGEK
;
A
#
# COMPACT_ATOMS: atom_id res chain seq x y z
N MET A 1 -4.31 -36.76 31.89
CA MET A 1 -4.07 -35.35 32.14
C MET A 1 -3.00 -34.70 31.25
N LYS A 2 -2.27 -35.46 30.49
CA LYS A 2 -1.24 -34.91 29.59
C LYS A 2 -1.72 -34.60 28.15
N LYS A 3 -2.99 -34.83 27.86
CA LYS A 3 -3.55 -34.68 26.51
C LYS A 3 -4.22 -33.32 26.22
N ILE A 4 -4.35 -32.48 27.22
CA ILE A 4 -5.07 -31.19 27.09
C ILE A 4 -4.15 -30.04 26.65
N LEU A 5 -2.83 -30.20 26.78
CA LEU A 5 -1.86 -29.16 26.49
C LEU A 5 -1.48 -29.03 25.01
N LEU A 6 -1.84 -30.03 24.19
CA LEU A 6 -1.46 -30.02 22.76
C LEU A 6 -2.47 -29.32 21.85
N THR A 7 -3.67 -29.03 22.34
CA THR A 7 -4.72 -28.41 21.53
C THR A 7 -4.67 -26.89 21.53
N LEU A 8 -3.94 -26.29 22.45
CA LEU A 8 -3.85 -24.83 22.58
C LEU A 8 -2.77 -24.20 21.68
N LEU A 9 -1.89 -24.99 21.09
CA LEU A 9 -0.79 -24.49 20.26
C LEU A 9 -1.17 -24.29 18.78
N PHE A 10 -2.36 -24.73 18.36
CA PHE A 10 -2.80 -24.64 16.96
C PHE A 10 -3.67 -23.41 16.64
N VAL A 11 -4.15 -22.69 17.65
CA VAL A 11 -5.09 -21.58 17.47
C VAL A 11 -4.42 -20.27 16.99
N PRO A 12 -3.16 -19.94 17.32
CA PRO A 12 -2.58 -18.66 16.89
C PRO A 12 -2.20 -18.58 15.42
N THR A 13 -1.99 -19.70 14.75
CA THR A 13 -1.50 -19.70 13.37
C THR A 13 -2.56 -19.37 12.33
N ILE A 14 -3.83 -19.51 12.65
CA ILE A 14 -4.95 -19.24 11.73
C ILE A 14 -5.26 -17.73 11.67
N LEU A 15 -4.94 -16.98 12.74
CA LEU A 15 -5.20 -15.53 12.83
C LEU A 15 -4.22 -14.67 12.03
N PHE A 16 -3.11 -15.24 11.58
CA PHE A 16 -2.07 -14.56 10.80
C PHE A 16 -2.02 -15.01 9.34
N ALA A 17 -3.02 -15.76 8.86
CA ALA A 17 -3.17 -15.98 7.43
C ALA A 17 -3.52 -14.66 6.77
N HIS A 18 -2.51 -13.94 6.34
CA HIS A 18 -2.68 -12.73 5.57
C HIS A 18 -3.47 -13.02 4.29
N PRO A 19 -4.40 -12.14 3.90
CA PRO A 19 -5.04 -12.23 2.59
C PRO A 19 -4.08 -11.93 1.42
N ASP A 20 -2.77 -11.99 1.65
CA ASP A 20 -1.71 -11.77 0.65
C ASP A 20 -1.72 -12.79 -0.50
N THR A 21 -2.57 -13.80 -0.43
CA THR A 21 -2.79 -14.76 -1.51
C THR A 21 -3.79 -14.28 -2.57
N GLU A 22 -4.53 -13.23 -2.29
CA GLU A 22 -5.43 -12.65 -3.28
C GLU A 22 -4.65 -11.81 -4.27
N LYS A 23 -4.73 -12.20 -5.55
CA LYS A 23 -4.11 -11.46 -6.63
C LYS A 23 -4.75 -10.07 -6.76
N PRO A 24 -3.96 -9.02 -7.02
CA PRO A 24 -4.52 -7.70 -7.28
C PRO A 24 -5.39 -7.74 -8.54
N TYR A 25 -6.42 -6.93 -8.58
CA TYR A 25 -7.21 -6.72 -9.79
C TYR A 25 -6.34 -6.11 -10.89
N TRP A 26 -6.63 -6.47 -12.13
CA TRP A 26 -5.94 -5.90 -13.27
C TRP A 26 -6.31 -4.43 -13.47
N TYR A 27 -5.31 -3.60 -13.63
CA TYR A 27 -5.45 -2.19 -13.98
C TYR A 27 -4.60 -1.89 -15.20
N PRO A 28 -5.06 -1.02 -16.13
CA PRO A 28 -4.20 -0.60 -17.24
C PRO A 28 -2.96 0.14 -16.76
N ALA A 29 -1.84 -0.10 -17.42
CA ALA A 29 -0.58 0.57 -17.08
C ALA A 29 -0.70 2.10 -17.13
N THR A 30 -1.44 2.63 -18.10
CA THR A 30 -1.69 4.07 -18.23
C THR A 30 -2.40 4.67 -17.02
N TYR A 31 -3.32 3.92 -16.42
CA TYR A 31 -3.99 4.34 -15.20
C TYR A 31 -3.03 4.36 -14.00
N ILE A 32 -2.24 3.29 -13.86
CA ILE A 32 -1.25 3.16 -12.78
C ILE A 32 -0.23 4.31 -12.86
N TYR A 33 0.33 4.57 -14.03
CA TYR A 33 1.27 5.68 -14.22
C TYR A 33 0.63 7.04 -13.96
N GLY A 34 -0.59 7.25 -14.43
CA GLY A 34 -1.34 8.49 -14.19
C GLY A 34 -1.57 8.74 -12.71
N PHE A 35 -1.91 7.69 -11.95
CA PHE A 35 -2.05 7.78 -10.49
C PHE A 35 -0.71 8.14 -9.83
N VAL A 36 0.36 7.44 -10.18
CA VAL A 36 1.69 7.65 -9.58
C VAL A 36 2.17 9.08 -9.84
N GLU A 37 2.02 9.60 -11.05
CA GLU A 37 2.43 10.97 -11.40
C GLU A 37 1.57 12.02 -10.69
N GLY A 38 0.25 11.82 -10.59
CA GLY A 38 -0.63 12.72 -9.84
C GLY A 38 -0.34 12.72 -8.34
N CYS A 39 -0.11 11.55 -7.78
CA CYS A 39 0.29 11.36 -6.40
C CYS A 39 1.64 12.03 -6.12
N TRP A 40 2.62 11.83 -6.98
CA TRP A 40 3.94 12.43 -6.85
C TRP A 40 3.87 13.96 -6.80
N LYS A 41 3.11 14.58 -7.69
CA LYS A 41 2.89 16.02 -7.70
C LYS A 41 2.27 16.51 -6.40
N THR A 42 1.28 15.81 -5.88
CA THR A 42 0.61 16.16 -4.62
C THR A 42 1.57 16.09 -3.44
N VAL A 43 2.42 15.06 -3.39
CA VAL A 43 3.45 14.90 -2.34
C VAL A 43 4.53 15.98 -2.49
N GLU A 44 4.95 16.30 -3.71
CA GLU A 44 5.94 17.33 -3.99
C GLU A 44 5.46 18.72 -3.50
N GLU A 45 4.19 19.02 -3.68
CA GLU A 45 3.57 20.26 -3.17
C GLU A 45 3.54 20.29 -1.64
N ASN A 46 3.53 19.13 -1.00
CA ASN A 46 3.63 19.00 0.46
C ASN A 46 5.10 18.95 0.88
N GLN A 47 5.70 20.12 1.06
CA GLN A 47 7.14 20.26 1.33
C GLN A 47 7.66 19.49 2.55
N SER A 48 6.83 19.19 3.52
CA SER A 48 7.25 18.44 4.72
C SER A 48 7.60 16.98 4.42
N LEU A 49 6.92 16.36 3.48
CA LEU A 49 7.20 14.99 3.03
C LEU A 49 8.30 14.96 1.96
N ALA A 50 8.34 15.97 1.08
CA ALA A 50 9.28 16.02 -0.03
C ALA A 50 10.73 16.27 0.39
N LYS A 51 10.97 16.84 1.57
CA LYS A 51 12.33 17.22 2.02
C LYS A 51 13.23 16.02 2.34
N SER A 52 12.67 14.88 2.72
CA SER A 52 13.43 13.71 3.16
C SER A 52 13.52 12.60 2.12
N MET A 53 12.78 12.71 1.02
CA MET A 53 12.68 11.69 -0.01
C MET A 53 13.11 12.19 -1.37
N TRP A 54 13.79 11.34 -2.12
CA TRP A 54 14.07 11.59 -3.52
C TRP A 54 12.80 11.37 -4.37
N PRO A 55 12.72 11.97 -5.58
CA PRO A 55 11.56 11.76 -6.45
C PRO A 55 11.20 10.28 -6.71
N ASP A 56 12.20 9.42 -6.85
CA ASP A 56 11.97 7.99 -7.05
C ASP A 56 11.41 7.31 -5.80
N ASP A 57 11.80 7.76 -4.61
CA ASP A 57 11.25 7.26 -3.35
C ASP A 57 9.77 7.67 -3.19
N ILE A 58 9.43 8.90 -3.60
CA ILE A 58 8.04 9.38 -3.61
C ILE A 58 7.19 8.56 -4.59
N ARG A 59 7.73 8.26 -5.78
CA ARG A 59 7.06 7.38 -6.74
C ARG A 59 6.85 5.97 -6.19
N ALA A 60 7.81 5.44 -5.43
CA ALA A 60 7.68 4.14 -4.77
C ALA A 60 6.55 4.15 -3.72
N VAL A 61 6.40 5.21 -2.94
CA VAL A 61 5.26 5.39 -2.02
C VAL A 61 3.95 5.41 -2.78
N CYS A 62 3.88 6.16 -3.88
CA CYS A 62 2.67 6.25 -4.71
C CYS A 62 2.34 4.91 -5.40
N GLY A 63 3.36 4.18 -5.85
CA GLY A 63 3.19 2.83 -6.39
C GLY A 63 2.65 1.84 -5.36
N CYS A 64 3.13 1.91 -4.13
CA CYS A 64 2.61 1.13 -3.01
C CYS A 64 1.13 1.46 -2.74
N ALA A 65 0.75 2.74 -2.79
CA ALA A 65 -0.63 3.16 -2.56
C ALA A 65 -1.59 2.64 -3.65
N ILE A 66 -1.23 2.73 -4.92
CA ILE A 66 -2.10 2.21 -6.00
C ILE A 66 -2.16 0.68 -5.98
N ASP A 67 -1.11 0.01 -5.54
CA ASP A 67 -1.13 -1.44 -5.37
C ASP A 67 -2.15 -1.86 -4.31
N ALA A 68 -2.25 -1.13 -3.20
CA ALA A 68 -3.27 -1.35 -2.19
C ALA A 68 -4.70 -1.16 -2.75
N VAL A 69 -4.91 -0.16 -3.59
CA VAL A 69 -6.19 0.06 -4.28
C VAL A 69 -6.54 -1.12 -5.17
N ARG A 70 -5.57 -1.65 -5.92
CA ARG A 70 -5.75 -2.80 -6.80
C ARG A 70 -6.15 -4.08 -6.05
N HIS A 71 -5.77 -4.19 -4.79
CA HIS A 71 -6.20 -5.31 -3.94
C HIS A 71 -7.60 -5.08 -3.35
N ALA A 72 -8.04 -3.84 -3.25
CA ALA A 72 -9.30 -3.46 -2.59
C ALA A 72 -10.49 -3.34 -3.54
N MET A 73 -10.27 -3.00 -4.81
CA MET A 73 -11.38 -2.78 -5.76
C MET A 73 -10.99 -3.09 -7.20
N PRO A 74 -11.96 -3.60 -8.01
CA PRO A 74 -11.73 -3.83 -9.43
C PRO A 74 -11.64 -2.51 -10.21
N PHE A 75 -10.97 -2.54 -11.35
CA PHE A 75 -10.71 -1.34 -12.15
C PHE A 75 -11.98 -0.61 -12.61
N HIS A 76 -13.04 -1.32 -12.94
CA HIS A 76 -14.29 -0.68 -13.40
C HIS A 76 -14.92 0.22 -12.31
N GLU A 77 -14.68 -0.04 -11.03
CA GLU A 77 -15.10 0.83 -9.95
C GLU A 77 -14.20 2.07 -9.84
N ALA A 78 -12.89 1.88 -9.95
CA ALA A 78 -11.92 2.96 -9.84
C ALA A 78 -11.93 3.92 -11.04
N GLU A 79 -12.28 3.42 -12.23
CA GLU A 79 -12.33 4.19 -13.48
C GLU A 79 -13.38 5.30 -13.47
N ASN A 80 -14.59 4.99 -12.98
CA ASN A 80 -15.70 5.94 -12.89
C ASN A 80 -16.33 5.89 -11.50
N PRO A 81 -15.62 6.40 -10.49
CA PRO A 81 -16.09 6.27 -9.12
C PRO A 81 -17.31 7.16 -8.85
N ASP A 82 -18.37 6.56 -8.28
CA ASP A 82 -19.41 7.32 -7.61
C ASP A 82 -18.90 7.86 -6.26
N ALA A 83 -19.74 8.55 -5.52
CA ALA A 83 -19.34 9.15 -4.24
C ALA A 83 -18.89 8.09 -3.21
N GLU A 84 -19.55 6.93 -3.19
CA GLU A 84 -19.22 5.83 -2.27
C GLU A 84 -17.86 5.20 -2.61
N ILE A 85 -17.63 4.89 -3.88
CA ILE A 85 -16.37 4.35 -4.36
C ILE A 85 -15.23 5.34 -4.16
N ARG A 86 -15.47 6.61 -4.39
CA ARG A 86 -14.48 7.67 -4.15
C ARG A 86 -14.09 7.74 -2.68
N ALA A 87 -15.05 7.66 -1.77
CA ALA A 87 -14.79 7.62 -0.34
C ALA A 87 -13.99 6.37 0.06
N LYS A 88 -14.30 5.21 -0.54
CA LYS A 88 -13.55 3.97 -0.34
C LYS A 88 -12.12 4.09 -0.85
N PHE A 89 -11.93 4.66 -2.02
CA PHE A 89 -10.61 4.91 -2.60
C PHE A 89 -9.75 5.79 -1.68
N ASP A 90 -10.31 6.91 -1.23
CA ASP A 90 -9.63 7.82 -0.31
C ASP A 90 -9.31 7.15 1.03
N PHE A 91 -10.21 6.34 1.54
CA PHE A 91 -10.01 5.57 2.78
C PHE A 91 -8.85 4.59 2.64
N VAL A 92 -8.79 3.83 1.54
CA VAL A 92 -7.72 2.85 1.30
C VAL A 92 -6.38 3.57 1.14
N THR A 93 -6.31 4.61 0.33
CA THR A 93 -5.06 5.35 0.10
C THR A 93 -4.56 6.03 1.37
N ALA A 94 -5.43 6.72 2.11
CA ALA A 94 -5.06 7.36 3.36
C ALA A 94 -4.61 6.35 4.43
N GLY A 95 -5.27 5.19 4.50
CA GLY A 95 -4.96 4.16 5.48
C GLY A 95 -3.63 3.44 5.21
N VAL A 96 -3.24 3.29 3.95
CA VAL A 96 -2.02 2.56 3.58
C VAL A 96 -0.79 3.46 3.49
N LEU A 97 -0.96 4.77 3.30
CA LEU A 97 0.16 5.71 3.12
C LEU A 97 1.22 5.64 4.23
N PRO A 98 0.87 5.63 5.53
CA PRO A 98 1.88 5.52 6.59
C PRO A 98 2.74 4.26 6.46
N GLN A 99 2.14 3.12 6.13
CA GLN A 99 2.85 1.87 5.92
C GLN A 99 3.76 1.95 4.69
N CYS A 100 3.26 2.49 3.59
CA CYS A 100 4.05 2.68 2.37
C CYS A 100 5.27 3.58 2.62
N ILE A 101 5.10 4.66 3.37
CA ILE A 101 6.19 5.55 3.75
C ILE A 101 7.22 4.80 4.60
N MET A 102 6.80 4.04 5.59
CA MET A 102 7.69 3.27 6.45
C MET A 102 8.51 2.24 5.65
N GLU A 103 7.89 1.55 4.72
CA GLU A 103 8.57 0.55 3.87
C GLU A 103 9.64 1.20 2.99
N VAL A 104 9.32 2.34 2.39
CA VAL A 104 10.26 3.10 1.54
C VAL A 104 11.40 3.68 2.39
N GLU A 105 11.11 4.24 3.55
CA GLU A 105 12.12 4.75 4.49
C GLU A 105 13.06 3.64 4.96
N ALA A 106 12.54 2.46 5.26
CA ALA A 106 13.36 1.30 5.60
C ALA A 106 14.31 0.92 4.46
N GLY A 107 13.84 0.96 3.21
CA GLY A 107 14.66 0.74 2.02
C GLY A 107 15.76 1.79 1.86
N ILE A 108 15.47 3.05 2.15
CA ILE A 108 16.44 4.15 2.13
C ILE A 108 17.52 3.92 3.19
N MET A 109 17.15 3.55 4.40
CA MET A 109 18.08 3.27 5.49
C MET A 109 19.02 2.12 5.17
N LEU A 110 18.50 1.04 4.59
CA LEU A 110 19.32 -0.09 4.14
C LEU A 110 20.31 0.32 3.05
N ARG A 111 19.87 1.07 2.07
CA ARG A 111 20.71 1.58 0.99
C ARG A 111 21.83 2.48 1.50
N ASN A 112 21.53 3.34 2.47
CA ASN A 112 22.52 4.25 3.07
C ASN A 112 23.47 3.51 4.03
N GLY A 113 23.02 2.46 4.69
CA GLY A 113 23.82 1.64 5.60
C GLY A 113 24.84 0.76 4.88
N GLU A 114 24.66 0.50 3.58
CA GLU A 114 25.60 -0.29 2.76
C GLU A 114 26.82 0.51 2.26
N LYS A 115 26.83 1.79 2.54
CA LYS A 115 27.98 2.66 2.25
C LYS A 115 28.94 2.70 3.42
#